data_9120b3a544c28fe248c03a9bd7993df1
#
_entry.id   9120b3a544c28fe248c03a9bd7993df1
#
_cell.length_a   1.000
_cell.length_b   1.000
_cell.length_c   1.000
_cell.angle_alpha   90.00
_cell.angle_beta   90.00
_cell.angle_gamma   90.00
#
_symmetry.space_group_name_H-M   'P 1'
#
loop_
_entity.id
_entity.type
_entity.pdbx_description
1 polymer ?
#
loop_
_entity_poly.entity_id
_entity_poly.type
_entity_poly.pdbx_seq_one_letter_code
_entity_poly.pdbx_strand_id
1 'polypeptide(L)'
;MSSSSGLLRGLVRGMVAGAVGTVALTVTESLDMKITGRKSSDVPGQVGAHLLPSRDPHFAVDVANLNTPVHWVHGISMGALRGVLDAAGLRGSTATAAHFALLWGGDAALYYALDIAEAPWKWGGSELASDVISKSVYAVATGVVYDQLADRGF
;
A
#
# COMPACT_ATOMS: atom_id res chain seq x y z
N MET A 1 4.57 -31.23 -3.03
CA MET A 1 5.21 -29.90 -2.89
C MET A 1 4.85 -29.38 -1.50
N SER A 2 5.85 -28.97 -0.70
CA SER A 2 5.59 -28.56 0.69
C SER A 2 4.76 -27.26 0.72
N SER A 3 3.87 -27.13 1.71
CA SER A 3 3.03 -25.94 1.94
C SER A 3 3.85 -24.63 1.98
N SER A 4 5.09 -24.72 2.45
CA SER A 4 6.02 -23.58 2.53
C SER A 4 6.49 -23.06 1.16
N SER A 5 6.70 -23.94 0.19
CA SER A 5 7.11 -23.50 -1.15
C SER A 5 6.00 -22.80 -1.92
N GLY A 6 4.74 -23.19 -1.66
CA GLY A 6 3.56 -22.53 -2.22
C GLY A 6 3.38 -21.12 -1.65
N LEU A 7 3.51 -20.95 -0.33
CA LEU A 7 3.42 -19.66 0.32
C LEU A 7 4.52 -18.69 -0.16
N LEU A 8 5.78 -19.15 -0.19
CA LEU A 8 6.89 -18.31 -0.65
C LEU A 8 6.67 -17.81 -2.08
N ARG A 9 6.22 -18.69 -2.97
CA ARG A 9 5.88 -18.34 -4.35
C ARG A 9 4.75 -17.31 -4.40
N GLY A 10 3.70 -17.50 -3.58
CA GLY A 10 2.61 -16.54 -3.45
C GLY A 10 3.07 -15.16 -2.95
N LEU A 11 3.97 -15.12 -1.96
CA LEU A 11 4.54 -13.86 -1.44
C LEU A 11 5.34 -13.12 -2.53
N VAL A 12 6.23 -13.81 -3.25
CA VAL A 12 7.04 -13.21 -4.32
C VAL A 12 6.14 -12.69 -5.44
N ARG A 13 5.16 -13.49 -5.87
CA ARG A 13 4.14 -13.06 -6.84
C ARG A 13 3.40 -11.82 -6.38
N GLY A 14 3.00 -11.80 -5.11
CA GLY A 14 2.35 -10.65 -4.49
C GLY A 14 3.22 -9.39 -4.49
N MET A 15 4.50 -9.52 -4.18
CA MET A 15 5.44 -8.38 -4.21
C MET A 15 5.59 -7.81 -5.63
N VAL A 16 5.71 -8.66 -6.66
CA VAL A 16 5.76 -8.20 -8.06
C VAL A 16 4.46 -7.49 -8.45
N ALA A 17 3.31 -8.09 -8.11
CA ALA A 17 2.02 -7.47 -8.36
C ALA A 17 1.84 -6.15 -7.59
N GLY A 18 2.31 -6.09 -6.35
CA GLY A 18 2.29 -4.89 -5.52
C GLY A 18 3.15 -3.75 -6.08
N ALA A 19 4.28 -4.07 -6.70
CA ALA A 19 5.07 -3.05 -7.41
C ALA A 19 4.27 -2.41 -8.55
N VAL A 20 3.54 -3.21 -9.34
CA VAL A 20 2.65 -2.68 -10.40
C VAL A 20 1.48 -1.91 -9.80
N GLY A 21 0.89 -2.39 -8.71
CA GLY A 21 -0.15 -1.67 -7.97
C GLY A 21 0.34 -0.31 -7.46
N THR A 22 1.59 -0.23 -6.99
CA THR A 22 2.21 1.03 -6.54
C THR A 22 2.37 2.02 -7.69
N VAL A 23 2.75 1.56 -8.88
CA VAL A 23 2.76 2.42 -10.09
C VAL A 23 1.36 2.97 -10.37
N ALA A 24 0.34 2.09 -10.37
CA ALA A 24 -1.04 2.50 -10.64
C ALA A 24 -1.55 3.51 -9.60
N LEU A 25 -1.27 3.28 -8.31
CA LEU A 25 -1.56 4.22 -7.23
C LEU A 25 -0.90 5.58 -7.47
N THR A 26 0.41 5.59 -7.73
CA THR A 26 1.20 6.82 -7.94
C THR A 26 0.67 7.63 -9.13
N VAL A 27 0.29 6.94 -10.22
CA VAL A 27 -0.33 7.61 -11.38
C VAL A 27 -1.68 8.22 -11.00
N THR A 28 -2.51 7.48 -10.27
CA THR A 28 -3.82 7.97 -9.81
C THR A 28 -3.68 9.19 -8.92
N GLU A 29 -2.78 9.16 -7.95
CA GLU A 29 -2.50 10.31 -7.07
C GLU A 29 -1.96 11.51 -7.83
N SER A 30 -1.07 11.27 -8.81
CA SER A 30 -0.53 12.34 -9.66
C SER A 30 -1.60 13.02 -10.50
N LEU A 31 -2.56 12.25 -11.01
CA LEU A 31 -3.71 12.79 -11.75
C LEU A 31 -4.65 13.56 -10.82
N ASP A 32 -4.96 13.00 -9.65
CA ASP A 32 -5.78 13.66 -8.64
C ASP A 32 -5.18 15.00 -8.21
N MET A 33 -3.88 15.06 -7.91
CA MET A 33 -3.18 16.30 -7.58
C MET A 33 -3.27 17.36 -8.70
N LYS A 34 -3.19 16.93 -9.97
CA LYS A 34 -3.33 17.85 -11.12
C LYS A 34 -4.75 18.40 -11.27
N ILE A 35 -5.76 17.59 -10.98
CA ILE A 35 -7.17 17.95 -11.13
C ILE A 35 -7.64 18.80 -9.96
N THR A 36 -7.27 18.42 -8.73
CA THR A 36 -7.76 19.06 -7.50
C THR A 36 -6.88 20.20 -6.99
N GLY A 37 -5.62 20.27 -7.46
CA GLY A 37 -4.62 21.22 -6.96
C GLY A 37 -4.09 20.89 -5.55
N ARG A 38 -4.42 19.73 -4.99
CA ARG A 38 -3.91 19.32 -3.67
C ARG A 38 -2.41 19.04 -3.74
N LYS A 39 -1.75 19.20 -2.61
CA LYS A 39 -0.33 18.85 -2.47
C LYS A 39 -0.15 17.33 -2.33
N SER A 40 1.05 16.84 -2.64
CA SER A 40 1.42 15.45 -2.35
C SER A 40 1.36 15.17 -0.85
N SER A 41 0.98 13.94 -0.50
CA SER A 41 1.01 13.47 0.88
C SER A 41 2.46 13.21 1.32
N ASP A 42 2.80 13.61 2.54
CA ASP A 42 4.07 13.30 3.21
C ASP A 42 3.91 12.19 4.26
N VAL A 43 2.72 11.58 4.34
CA VAL A 43 2.40 10.51 5.29
C VAL A 43 3.39 9.35 5.22
N PRO A 44 3.79 8.81 4.04
CA PRO A 44 4.81 7.76 4.00
C PRO A 44 6.13 8.17 4.65
N GLY A 45 6.57 9.41 4.42
CA GLY A 45 7.79 9.95 5.04
C GLY A 45 7.66 10.09 6.56
N GLN A 46 6.49 10.52 7.05
CA GLN A 46 6.20 10.61 8.48
C GLN A 46 6.22 9.22 9.14
N VAL A 47 5.59 8.21 8.52
CA VAL A 47 5.66 6.82 8.99
C VAL A 47 7.11 6.35 9.04
N GLY A 48 7.90 6.61 8.00
CA GLY A 48 9.32 6.28 7.96
C GLY A 48 10.11 6.93 9.10
N ALA A 49 9.85 8.19 9.38
CA ALA A 49 10.51 8.92 10.48
C ALA A 49 10.14 8.35 11.86
N HIS A 50 8.91 7.86 12.06
CA HIS A 50 8.52 7.17 13.30
C HIS A 50 9.20 5.80 13.45
N LEU A 51 9.36 5.07 12.35
CA LEU A 51 9.97 3.74 12.37
C LEU A 51 11.51 3.78 12.46
N LEU A 52 12.12 4.88 11.99
CA LEU A 52 13.57 5.09 11.95
C LEU A 52 13.99 6.31 12.80
N PRO A 53 13.65 6.35 14.10
CA PRO A 53 14.01 7.50 14.94
C PRO A 53 15.51 7.62 15.03
N SER A 54 16.06 8.74 14.57
CA SER A 54 17.48 9.06 14.79
C SER A 54 17.70 9.43 16.27
N ARG A 55 18.66 8.76 16.91
CA ARG A 55 19.13 9.15 18.25
C ARG A 55 20.17 10.24 18.20
N ASP A 56 20.69 10.56 17.02
CA ASP A 56 21.69 11.60 16.82
C ASP A 56 21.00 12.89 16.34
N PRO A 57 21.08 13.99 17.11
CA PRO A 57 20.49 15.27 16.71
C PRO A 57 21.07 15.84 15.40
N HIS A 58 22.25 15.38 14.99
CA HIS A 58 22.88 15.78 13.73
C HIS A 58 22.35 14.99 12.52
N PHE A 59 21.64 13.89 12.74
CA PHE A 59 20.96 13.09 11.72
C PHE A 59 19.45 13.23 11.87
N ALA A 60 18.93 14.45 11.70
CA ALA A 60 17.49 14.63 11.56
C ALA A 60 17.02 13.86 10.33
N VAL A 61 16.11 12.90 10.55
CA VAL A 61 15.53 12.13 9.46
C VAL A 61 14.64 13.07 8.65
N ASP A 62 15.07 13.35 7.42
CA ASP A 62 14.29 14.21 6.52
C ASP A 62 13.07 13.42 5.98
N VAL A 63 11.88 13.80 6.44
CA VAL A 63 10.59 13.23 6.03
C VAL A 63 10.45 13.24 4.51
N ALA A 64 10.87 14.30 3.84
CA ALA A 64 10.77 14.41 2.39
C ALA A 64 11.61 13.35 1.67
N ASN A 65 12.82 13.07 2.18
CA ASN A 65 13.70 12.06 1.61
C ASN A 65 13.21 10.64 1.87
N LEU A 66 12.43 10.42 2.93
CA LEU A 66 11.84 9.11 3.23
C LEU A 66 10.55 8.84 2.46
N ASN A 67 9.88 9.87 1.96
CA ASN A 67 8.53 9.72 1.41
C ASN A 67 8.49 8.69 0.27
N THR A 68 9.32 8.85 -0.74
CA THR A 68 9.37 7.94 -1.89
C THR A 68 9.79 6.51 -1.52
N PRO A 69 10.93 6.28 -0.83
CA PRO A 69 11.33 4.91 -0.51
C PRO A 69 10.32 4.20 0.39
N VAL A 70 9.73 4.86 1.38
CA VAL A 70 8.71 4.26 2.25
C VAL A 70 7.45 3.93 1.47
N HIS A 71 6.97 4.82 0.59
CA HIS A 71 5.83 4.57 -0.29
C HIS A 71 6.03 3.28 -1.12
N TRP A 72 7.20 3.12 -1.74
CA TRP A 72 7.50 1.93 -2.55
C TRP A 72 7.65 0.66 -1.71
N VAL A 73 8.38 0.72 -0.59
CA VAL A 73 8.55 -0.43 0.31
C VAL A 73 7.19 -0.87 0.86
N HIS A 74 6.35 0.08 1.28
CA HIS A 74 5.01 -0.20 1.77
C HIS A 74 4.15 -0.87 0.68
N GLY A 75 4.08 -0.29 -0.51
CA GLY A 75 3.28 -0.85 -1.60
C GLY A 75 3.72 -2.25 -2.03
N ILE A 76 5.03 -2.49 -2.16
CA ILE A 76 5.56 -3.83 -2.46
C ILE A 76 5.23 -4.82 -1.33
N SER A 77 5.42 -4.41 -0.07
CA SER A 77 5.14 -5.26 1.10
C SER A 77 3.66 -5.60 1.21
N MET A 78 2.78 -4.62 0.98
CA MET A 78 1.34 -4.85 0.96
C MET A 78 0.90 -5.74 -0.21
N GLY A 79 1.63 -5.74 -1.32
CA GLY A 79 1.44 -6.71 -2.39
C GLY A 79 1.65 -8.16 -1.93
N ALA A 80 2.62 -8.42 -1.05
CA ALA A 80 2.84 -9.75 -0.48
C ALA A 80 1.61 -10.26 0.31
N LEU A 81 0.83 -9.36 0.93
CA LEU A 81 -0.43 -9.70 1.60
C LEU A 81 -1.42 -10.39 0.65
N ARG A 82 -1.45 -10.01 -0.64
CA ARG A 82 -2.28 -10.71 -1.65
C ARG A 82 -1.91 -12.19 -1.76
N GLY A 83 -0.61 -12.52 -1.62
CA GLY A 83 -0.13 -13.92 -1.60
C GLY A 83 -0.56 -14.67 -0.33
N VAL A 84 -0.60 -13.98 0.81
CA VAL A 84 -1.14 -14.55 2.07
C VAL A 84 -2.63 -14.86 1.93
N LEU A 85 -3.39 -13.96 1.32
CA LEU A 85 -4.84 -14.15 1.08
C LEU A 85 -5.09 -15.36 0.16
N ASP A 86 -4.29 -15.55 -0.89
CA ASP A 86 -4.37 -16.73 -1.76
C ASP A 86 -4.06 -18.02 -0.99
N ALA A 87 -3.02 -18.01 -0.15
CA ALA A 87 -2.68 -19.14 0.71
C ALA A 87 -3.79 -19.46 1.74
N ALA A 88 -4.57 -18.48 2.14
CA ALA A 88 -5.76 -18.64 2.98
C ALA A 88 -7.01 -19.06 2.20
N GLY A 89 -6.89 -19.27 0.87
CA GLY A 89 -7.98 -19.73 0.00
C GLY A 89 -8.85 -18.62 -0.60
N LEU A 90 -8.52 -17.35 -0.38
CA LEU A 90 -9.24 -16.22 -0.98
C LEU A 90 -8.69 -15.93 -2.38
N ARG A 91 -9.59 -15.81 -3.38
CA ARG A 91 -9.21 -15.60 -4.78
C ARG A 91 -10.08 -14.56 -5.47
N GLY A 92 -9.62 -14.06 -6.63
CA GLY A 92 -10.38 -13.15 -7.48
C GLY A 92 -10.86 -11.90 -6.74
N SER A 93 -12.09 -11.48 -7.01
CA SER A 93 -12.68 -10.27 -6.44
C SER A 93 -12.79 -10.29 -4.91
N THR A 94 -13.04 -11.44 -4.30
CA THR A 94 -13.10 -11.57 -2.84
C THR A 94 -11.73 -11.29 -2.20
N ALA A 95 -10.65 -11.81 -2.78
CA ALA A 95 -9.31 -11.51 -2.33
C ALA A 95 -8.95 -10.03 -2.54
N THR A 96 -9.38 -9.44 -3.66
CA THR A 96 -9.16 -8.01 -3.94
C THR A 96 -9.89 -7.12 -2.94
N ALA A 97 -11.14 -7.44 -2.61
CA ALA A 97 -11.91 -6.71 -1.61
C ALA A 97 -11.29 -6.84 -0.19
N ALA A 98 -10.89 -8.05 0.19
CA ALA A 98 -10.20 -8.28 1.46
C ALA A 98 -8.83 -7.56 1.50
N HIS A 99 -8.09 -7.58 0.39
CA HIS A 99 -6.81 -6.87 0.27
C HIS A 99 -7.00 -5.35 0.46
N PHE A 100 -7.98 -4.76 -0.24
CA PHE A 100 -8.32 -3.35 -0.04
C PHE A 100 -8.69 -3.04 1.41
N ALA A 101 -9.56 -3.84 2.02
CA ALA A 101 -10.00 -3.60 3.40
C ALA A 101 -8.85 -3.65 4.41
N LEU A 102 -7.93 -4.62 4.25
CA LEU A 102 -6.75 -4.76 5.11
C LEU A 102 -5.74 -3.64 4.86
N LEU A 103 -5.49 -3.27 3.60
CA LEU A 103 -4.61 -2.17 3.24
C LEU A 103 -5.16 -0.84 3.79
N TRP A 104 -6.37 -0.49 3.38
CA TRP A 104 -6.97 0.80 3.74
C TRP A 104 -7.21 0.93 5.24
N GLY A 105 -7.81 -0.10 5.85
CA GLY A 105 -8.07 -0.12 7.29
C GLY A 105 -6.81 -0.19 8.13
N GLY A 106 -5.81 -0.95 7.69
CA GLY A 106 -4.50 -1.05 8.33
C GLY A 106 -3.74 0.27 8.31
N ASP A 107 -3.72 0.94 7.16
CA ASP A 107 -3.11 2.27 7.01
C ASP A 107 -3.78 3.31 7.89
N ALA A 108 -5.12 3.38 7.85
CA ALA A 108 -5.88 4.32 8.66
C ALA A 108 -5.64 4.11 10.17
N ALA A 109 -5.60 2.85 10.61
CA ALA A 109 -5.29 2.50 12.00
C ALA A 109 -3.84 2.85 12.38
N LEU A 110 -2.88 2.58 11.48
CA LEU A 110 -1.47 2.92 11.68
C LEU A 110 -1.27 4.43 11.80
N TYR A 111 -1.85 5.21 10.88
CA TYR A 111 -1.70 6.67 10.88
C TYR A 111 -2.31 7.30 12.14
N TYR A 112 -3.46 6.78 12.57
CA TYR A 112 -4.09 7.21 13.82
C TYR A 112 -3.23 6.84 15.05
N ALA A 113 -2.70 5.63 15.10
CA ALA A 113 -1.87 5.15 16.22
C ALA A 113 -0.54 5.88 16.34
N LEU A 114 -0.01 6.43 15.23
CA LEU A 114 1.23 7.20 15.19
C LEU A 114 0.99 8.73 15.29
N ASP A 115 -0.25 9.19 15.55
CA ASP A 115 -0.63 10.61 15.58
C ASP A 115 -0.27 11.37 14.27
N ILE A 116 -0.22 10.66 13.13
CA ILE A 116 0.07 11.23 11.81
C ILE A 116 -1.20 11.82 11.19
N ALA A 117 -2.33 11.11 11.32
CA ALA A 117 -3.62 11.57 10.82
C ALA A 117 -4.73 11.25 11.80
N GLU A 118 -5.80 12.06 11.75
CA GLU A 118 -7.02 11.78 12.49
C GLU A 118 -7.73 10.53 11.96
N ALA A 119 -8.73 10.06 12.71
CA ALA A 119 -9.56 8.95 12.28
C ALA A 119 -10.32 9.28 10.96
N PRO A 120 -10.53 8.31 10.05
CA PRO A 120 -11.06 8.57 8.70
C PRO A 120 -12.39 9.32 8.64
N TRP A 121 -13.25 9.17 9.65
CA TRP A 121 -14.53 9.90 9.72
C TRP A 121 -14.39 11.39 10.03
N LYS A 122 -13.16 11.87 10.33
CA LYS A 122 -12.83 13.28 10.53
C LYS A 122 -12.13 13.90 9.31
N TRP A 123 -11.73 13.09 8.33
CA TRP A 123 -11.10 13.60 7.12
C TRP A 123 -12.08 14.39 6.26
N GLY A 124 -11.57 15.34 5.52
CA GLY A 124 -12.38 16.05 4.51
C GLY A 124 -12.91 15.09 3.45
N GLY A 125 -14.13 15.31 2.94
CA GLY A 125 -14.77 14.41 1.98
C GLY A 125 -13.94 14.18 0.71
N SER A 126 -13.24 15.20 0.21
CA SER A 126 -12.34 15.08 -0.95
C SER A 126 -11.08 14.29 -0.61
N GLU A 127 -10.53 14.48 0.57
CA GLU A 127 -9.36 13.74 1.04
C GLU A 127 -9.66 12.24 1.20
N LEU A 128 -10.77 11.93 1.87
CA LEU A 128 -11.23 10.55 2.02
C LEU A 128 -11.50 9.90 0.66
N ALA A 129 -12.16 10.61 -0.26
CA ALA A 129 -12.45 10.09 -1.59
C ALA A 129 -11.17 9.81 -2.39
N SER A 130 -10.21 10.73 -2.39
CA SER A 130 -8.91 10.55 -3.05
C SER A 130 -8.16 9.33 -2.50
N ASP A 131 -8.10 9.18 -1.18
CA ASP A 131 -7.40 8.07 -0.53
C ASP A 131 -8.07 6.72 -0.85
N VAL A 132 -9.39 6.64 -0.73
CA VAL A 132 -10.17 5.42 -1.06
C VAL A 132 -10.02 5.05 -2.54
N ILE A 133 -10.11 6.01 -3.45
CA ILE A 133 -9.97 5.76 -4.90
C ILE A 133 -8.56 5.25 -5.21
N SER A 134 -7.53 5.93 -4.74
CA SER A 134 -6.14 5.56 -5.03
C SER A 134 -5.80 4.17 -4.51
N LYS A 135 -6.20 3.83 -3.29
CA LYS A 135 -5.98 2.50 -2.72
C LYS A 135 -6.86 1.42 -3.35
N SER A 136 -8.05 1.77 -3.83
CA SER A 136 -8.88 0.85 -4.62
C SER A 136 -8.21 0.51 -5.95
N VAL A 137 -7.63 1.49 -6.65
CA VAL A 137 -6.86 1.28 -7.89
C VAL A 137 -5.66 0.39 -7.62
N TYR A 138 -4.92 0.64 -6.52
CA TYR A 138 -3.83 -0.24 -6.10
C TYR A 138 -4.29 -1.68 -5.90
N ALA A 139 -5.35 -1.90 -5.12
CA ALA A 139 -5.83 -3.25 -4.80
C ALA A 139 -6.31 -4.00 -6.05
N VAL A 140 -7.01 -3.31 -6.97
CA VAL A 140 -7.47 -3.89 -8.23
C VAL A 140 -6.29 -4.22 -9.14
N ALA A 141 -5.36 -3.30 -9.35
CA ALA A 141 -4.18 -3.53 -10.19
C ALA A 141 -3.32 -4.68 -9.66
N THR A 142 -3.05 -4.68 -8.34
CA THR A 142 -2.34 -5.78 -7.68
C THR A 142 -3.07 -7.10 -7.83
N GLY A 143 -4.39 -7.13 -7.64
CA GLY A 143 -5.21 -8.34 -7.78
C GLY A 143 -5.16 -8.91 -9.19
N VAL A 144 -5.36 -8.08 -10.21
CA VAL A 144 -5.33 -8.49 -11.63
C VAL A 144 -3.97 -9.06 -12.00
N VAL A 145 -2.88 -8.35 -11.64
CA VAL A 145 -1.52 -8.81 -11.96
C VAL A 145 -1.19 -10.09 -11.20
N TYR A 146 -1.56 -10.19 -9.93
CA TYR A 146 -1.37 -11.40 -9.14
C TYR A 146 -2.05 -12.61 -9.78
N ASP A 147 -3.31 -12.49 -10.15
CA ASP A 147 -4.08 -13.57 -10.74
C ASP A 147 -3.49 -13.98 -12.10
N GLN A 148 -3.09 -13.03 -12.96
CA GLN A 148 -2.40 -13.33 -14.22
C GLN A 148 -1.06 -14.07 -14.04
N LEU A 149 -0.28 -13.71 -13.03
CA LEU A 149 0.97 -14.39 -12.70
C LEU A 149 0.70 -15.82 -12.18
N ALA A 150 -0.37 -15.98 -11.38
CA ALA A 150 -0.80 -17.28 -10.88
C ALA A 150 -1.18 -18.24 -12.01
N ASP A 151 -1.99 -17.76 -12.96
CA ASP A 151 -2.46 -18.53 -14.11
C ASP A 151 -1.32 -18.96 -15.04
N ARG A 152 -0.25 -18.17 -15.11
CA ARG A 152 0.97 -18.48 -15.88
C ARG A 152 1.96 -19.39 -15.15
N GLY A 153 1.66 -19.78 -13.91
CA GLY A 153 2.51 -20.68 -13.12
C GLY A 153 3.77 -20.05 -12.53
N PHE A 154 3.83 -18.69 -12.52
CA PHE A 154 4.94 -17.93 -11.94
C PHE A 154 5.15 -18.21 -10.44
#